data_f73136c0f8ab91ebac547190da555165
#
_entry.id   f73136c0f8ab91ebac547190da555165
#
_cell.length_a   1.000
_cell.length_b   1.000
_cell.length_c   1.000
_cell.angle_alpha   90.00
_cell.angle_beta   90.00
_cell.angle_gamma   90.00
#
_symmetry.space_group_name_H-M   'P 1'
#
loop_
_entity.id
_entity.type
_entity.pdbx_description
1 polymer ?
#
loop_
_entity_poly.entity_id
_entity_poly.type
_entity_poly.pdbx_seq_one_letter_code
_entity_poly.pdbx_strand_id
1 'polypeptide(L)'
;VSELVNDVIFKIDKNQIKLVAMDPANVAMVNFTLLSSAFTEYKVDKPVSVAINLDAFKTILRRAKPSDVLTIELDEEKHRLRVQLKSEATRTFNLALIDMEDKEHKVPELTFPVKVETLSYRIDEAIQDMDVVSESVAFVAMKNSLFVEAESNLNDARTELPADGET
;
A
#
# COMPACT_ATOMS: atom_id res chain seq x y z
N VAL A 1 2.97 1.47 0.30
CA VAL A 1 2.62 2.90 0.15
C VAL A 1 3.66 3.78 0.84
N SER A 2 3.98 3.55 2.11
CA SER A 2 4.95 4.37 2.87
C SER A 2 6.39 4.36 2.32
N GLU A 3 6.74 3.45 1.44
CA GLU A 3 8.03 3.47 0.74
C GLU A 3 8.07 4.50 -0.41
N LEU A 4 6.91 4.98 -0.86
CA LEU A 4 6.79 5.92 -1.97
C LEU A 4 6.40 7.32 -1.50
N VAL A 5 5.57 7.43 -0.47
CA VAL A 5 5.03 8.69 0.05
C VAL A 5 4.97 8.65 1.58
N ASN A 6 5.37 9.75 2.21
CA ASN A 6 5.39 9.85 3.67
C ASN A 6 4.09 10.39 4.23
N ASP A 7 3.54 11.44 3.62
CA ASP A 7 2.33 12.11 4.08
C ASP A 7 1.22 11.92 3.06
N VAL A 8 0.04 11.54 3.54
CA VAL A 8 -1.08 11.20 2.66
C VAL A 8 -2.40 11.66 3.23
N ILE A 9 -3.38 11.83 2.34
CA ILE A 9 -4.76 12.10 2.68
C ILE A 9 -5.59 10.85 2.40
N PHE A 10 -6.19 10.27 3.44
CA PHE A 10 -7.22 9.26 3.30
C PHE A 10 -8.59 9.91 3.14
N LYS A 11 -9.29 9.60 2.06
CA LYS A 11 -10.69 9.94 1.83
C LYS A 11 -11.56 8.80 2.33
N ILE A 12 -12.35 9.05 3.35
CA ILE A 12 -13.13 8.04 4.06
C ILE A 12 -14.61 8.36 3.90
N ASP A 13 -15.37 7.42 3.39
CA ASP A 13 -16.83 7.51 3.25
C ASP A 13 -17.52 6.26 3.81
N LYS A 14 -18.83 6.14 3.67
CA LYS A 14 -19.63 5.01 4.19
C LYS A 14 -19.26 3.65 3.60
N ASN A 15 -18.61 3.61 2.45
CA ASN A 15 -18.36 2.40 1.69
C ASN A 15 -16.89 1.98 1.69
N GLN A 16 -15.97 2.94 1.88
CA GLN A 16 -14.55 2.68 1.67
C GLN A 16 -13.64 3.72 2.30
N ILE A 17 -12.38 3.34 2.45
CA ILE A 17 -11.23 4.22 2.67
C ILE A 17 -10.44 4.26 1.37
N LYS A 18 -10.24 5.44 0.81
CA LYS A 18 -9.51 5.63 -0.45
C LYS A 18 -8.31 6.53 -0.25
N LEU A 19 -7.23 6.20 -0.95
CA LEU A 19 -6.02 7.00 -1.04
C LEU A 19 -5.54 7.01 -2.48
N VAL A 20 -5.26 8.19 -3.00
CA VAL A 20 -4.52 8.38 -4.26
C VAL A 20 -3.36 9.30 -3.95
N ALA A 21 -2.15 8.82 -4.18
CA ALA A 21 -0.95 9.60 -3.92
C ALA A 21 0.06 9.41 -5.05
N MET A 22 0.83 10.46 -5.31
CA MET A 22 1.92 10.49 -6.26
C MET A 22 3.23 10.61 -5.49
N ASP A 23 4.26 9.89 -5.90
CA ASP A 23 5.59 10.06 -5.33
C ASP A 23 6.15 11.47 -5.61
N PRO A 24 7.13 11.96 -4.82
CA PRO A 24 7.69 13.30 -5.02
C PRO A 24 8.33 13.54 -6.39
N ALA A 25 8.77 12.49 -7.07
CA ALA A 25 9.35 12.58 -8.41
C ALA A 25 8.30 12.58 -9.54
N ASN A 26 7.01 12.38 -9.22
CA ASN A 26 5.89 12.23 -10.15
C ASN A 26 6.07 11.07 -11.16
N VAL A 27 6.72 10.00 -10.74
CA VAL A 27 6.98 8.80 -11.55
C VAL A 27 6.04 7.66 -11.18
N ALA A 28 5.70 7.53 -9.89
CA ALA A 28 4.87 6.45 -9.39
C ALA A 28 3.60 6.97 -8.72
N MET A 29 2.47 6.35 -9.03
CA MET A 29 1.17 6.64 -8.42
C MET A 29 0.67 5.43 -7.63
N VAL A 30 0.21 5.69 -6.41
CA VAL A 30 -0.51 4.70 -5.60
C VAL A 30 -1.99 5.03 -5.62
N ASN A 31 -2.81 4.07 -6.03
CA ASN A 31 -4.26 4.10 -5.88
C ASN A 31 -4.68 2.94 -4.98
N PHE A 32 -5.05 3.26 -3.76
CA PHE A 32 -5.43 2.30 -2.74
C PHE A 32 -6.90 2.47 -2.37
N THR A 33 -7.62 1.36 -2.29
CA THR A 33 -9.02 1.32 -1.84
C THR A 33 -9.20 0.16 -0.87
N LEU A 34 -9.74 0.46 0.31
CA LEU A 34 -10.11 -0.53 1.31
C LEU A 34 -11.62 -0.42 1.57
N LEU A 35 -12.35 -1.46 1.23
CA LEU A 35 -13.80 -1.48 1.33
C LEU A 35 -14.25 -1.61 2.79
N SER A 36 -15.41 -1.03 3.12
CA SER A 36 -16.04 -1.14 4.44
C SER A 36 -16.28 -2.60 4.87
N SER A 37 -16.51 -3.49 3.90
CA SER A 37 -16.69 -4.94 4.13
C SER A 37 -15.44 -5.67 4.63
N ALA A 38 -14.26 -5.04 4.56
CA ALA A 38 -13.03 -5.61 5.12
C ALA A 38 -12.93 -5.46 6.65
N PHE A 39 -13.86 -4.71 7.26
CA PHE A 39 -13.89 -4.46 8.69
C PHE A 39 -15.01 -5.27 9.36
N THR A 40 -14.80 -5.68 10.59
CA THR A 40 -15.88 -6.25 11.44
C THR A 40 -16.91 -5.20 11.84
N GLU A 41 -16.46 -3.96 12.01
CA GLU A 41 -17.31 -2.81 12.30
C GLU A 41 -16.76 -1.59 11.55
N TYR A 42 -17.63 -0.91 10.82
CA TYR A 42 -17.28 0.29 10.05
C TYR A 42 -18.40 1.34 10.22
N LYS A 43 -18.07 2.46 10.85
CA LYS A 43 -19.01 3.55 11.11
C LYS A 43 -18.42 4.86 10.62
N VAL A 44 -19.09 5.48 9.66
CA VAL A 44 -18.73 6.77 9.10
C VAL A 44 -20.02 7.54 8.84
N ASP A 45 -20.29 8.58 9.61
CA ASP A 45 -21.53 9.36 9.51
C ASP A 45 -21.52 10.28 8.29
N LYS A 46 -20.39 10.92 8.03
CA LYS A 46 -20.17 11.86 6.90
C LYS A 46 -18.81 11.57 6.25
N PRO A 47 -18.66 11.82 4.95
CA PRO A 47 -17.35 11.76 4.31
C PRO A 47 -16.34 12.69 5.01
N VAL A 48 -15.12 12.20 5.20
CA VAL A 48 -14.06 12.95 5.85
C VAL A 48 -12.71 12.69 5.16
N SER A 49 -11.85 13.70 5.15
CA SER A 49 -10.47 13.62 4.71
C SER A 49 -9.55 13.64 5.93
N VAL A 50 -8.65 12.66 6.02
CA VAL A 50 -7.75 12.49 7.16
C VAL A 50 -6.32 12.47 6.65
N ALA A 51 -5.55 13.51 6.96
CA ALA A 51 -4.14 13.59 6.56
C ALA A 51 -3.24 13.13 7.70
N ILE A 52 -2.35 12.17 7.41
CA ILE A 52 -1.43 11.58 8.38
C ILE A 52 -0.06 11.29 7.78
N ASN A 53 0.93 11.17 8.68
CA ASN A 53 2.23 10.63 8.32
C ASN A 53 2.18 9.08 8.35
N LEU A 54 2.49 8.46 7.21
CA LEU A 54 2.40 7.01 7.03
C LEU A 54 3.47 6.25 7.82
N ASP A 55 4.66 6.78 7.99
CA ASP A 55 5.73 6.10 8.73
C ASP A 55 5.39 6.00 10.22
N ALA A 56 4.83 7.08 10.78
CA ALA A 56 4.34 7.07 12.15
C ALA A 56 3.18 6.06 12.30
N PHE A 57 2.23 6.05 11.34
CA PHE A 57 1.13 5.09 11.34
C PHE A 57 1.59 3.64 11.17
N LYS A 58 2.50 3.37 10.24
CA LYS A 58 3.14 2.06 10.02
C LYS A 58 3.83 1.56 11.28
N THR A 59 4.53 2.45 12.00
CA THR A 59 5.20 2.10 13.25
C THR A 59 4.21 1.64 14.32
N ILE A 60 3.05 2.28 14.40
CA ILE A 60 1.96 1.86 15.30
C ILE A 60 1.40 0.50 14.86
N LEU A 61 1.08 0.33 13.57
CA LEU A 61 0.51 -0.90 13.04
C LEU A 61 1.44 -2.11 13.21
N ARG A 62 2.75 -1.93 13.10
CA ARG A 62 3.75 -2.99 13.39
C ARG A 62 3.73 -3.49 14.82
N ARG A 63 3.10 -2.77 15.75
CA ARG A 63 2.92 -3.21 17.13
C ARG A 63 1.71 -4.13 17.33
N ALA A 64 0.84 -4.25 16.31
CA ALA A 64 -0.29 -5.15 16.35
C ALA A 64 0.18 -6.61 16.34
N LYS A 65 -0.49 -7.43 17.16
CA LYS A 65 -0.32 -8.89 17.22
C LYS A 65 -1.52 -9.55 16.52
N PRO A 66 -1.40 -10.80 16.06
CA PRO A 66 -2.52 -11.51 15.45
C PRO A 66 -3.77 -11.63 16.33
N SER A 67 -3.59 -11.60 17.65
CA SER A 67 -4.66 -11.66 18.65
C SER A 67 -5.28 -10.31 18.99
N ASP A 68 -4.74 -9.21 18.48
CA ASP A 68 -5.27 -7.87 18.78
C ASP A 68 -6.50 -7.56 17.92
N VAL A 69 -7.49 -6.93 18.53
CA VAL A 69 -8.53 -6.18 17.81
C VAL A 69 -8.00 -4.76 17.61
N LEU A 70 -7.86 -4.37 16.35
CA LEU A 70 -7.46 -3.02 15.95
C LEU A 70 -8.71 -2.14 15.80
N THR A 71 -8.73 -1.02 16.51
CA THR A 71 -9.76 0.02 16.36
C THR A 71 -9.10 1.33 15.96
N ILE A 72 -9.67 2.01 14.98
CA ILE A 72 -9.20 3.32 14.52
C ILE A 72 -10.37 4.29 14.64
N GLU A 73 -10.16 5.40 15.32
CA GLU A 73 -11.17 6.43 15.56
C GLU A 73 -10.60 7.80 15.23
N LEU A 74 -11.38 8.62 14.54
CA LEU A 74 -11.07 10.03 14.32
C LEU A 74 -11.57 10.85 15.50
N ASP A 75 -10.69 11.54 16.20
CA ASP A 75 -11.00 12.52 17.24
C ASP A 75 -10.83 13.93 16.62
N GLU A 76 -11.94 14.43 16.02
CA GLU A 76 -11.95 15.75 15.34
C GLU A 76 -11.63 16.89 16.31
N GLU A 77 -12.09 16.82 17.58
CA GLU A 77 -11.88 17.88 18.57
C GLU A 77 -10.39 18.06 18.95
N LYS A 78 -9.67 16.94 18.98
CA LYS A 78 -8.25 16.93 19.38
C LYS A 78 -7.31 16.80 18.17
N HIS A 79 -7.82 16.91 16.95
CA HIS A 79 -7.05 16.81 15.70
C HIS A 79 -6.11 15.61 15.68
N ARG A 80 -6.63 14.41 15.94
CA ARG A 80 -5.83 13.20 16.01
C ARG A 80 -6.59 11.96 15.57
N LEU A 81 -5.84 10.99 15.10
CA LEU A 81 -6.29 9.63 14.87
C LEU A 81 -5.94 8.79 16.10
N ARG A 82 -6.94 8.24 16.79
CA ARG A 82 -6.75 7.28 17.87
C ARG A 82 -6.65 5.88 17.27
N VAL A 83 -5.58 5.18 17.60
CA VAL A 83 -5.38 3.77 17.22
C VAL A 83 -5.31 2.94 18.49
N GLN A 84 -6.19 1.96 18.61
CA GLN A 84 -6.25 1.11 19.78
C GLN A 84 -6.03 -0.35 19.38
N LEU A 85 -5.13 -1.02 20.09
CA LEU A 85 -4.83 -2.44 19.96
C LEU A 85 -5.26 -3.12 21.26
N LYS A 86 -6.25 -4.00 21.17
CA LYS A 86 -6.86 -4.64 22.32
C LYS A 86 -6.76 -6.16 22.23
N SER A 87 -6.11 -6.76 23.23
CA SER A 87 -6.10 -8.20 23.52
C SER A 87 -6.16 -8.41 25.05
N GLU A 88 -5.15 -8.99 25.65
CA GLU A 88 -5.01 -9.07 27.12
C GLU A 88 -4.80 -7.71 27.76
N ALA A 89 -4.18 -6.79 27.03
CA ALA A 89 -3.99 -5.38 27.41
C ALA A 89 -4.56 -4.46 26.32
N THR A 90 -5.03 -3.29 26.72
CA THR A 90 -5.43 -2.23 25.81
C THR A 90 -4.30 -1.23 25.64
N ARG A 91 -3.79 -1.10 24.42
CA ARG A 91 -2.73 -0.15 24.04
C ARG A 91 -3.32 0.91 23.14
N THR A 92 -3.22 2.16 23.54
CA THR A 92 -3.78 3.29 22.81
C THR A 92 -2.67 4.21 22.31
N PHE A 93 -2.70 4.52 21.03
CA PHE A 93 -1.80 5.45 20.38
C PHE A 93 -2.63 6.60 19.82
N ASN A 94 -2.11 7.81 19.91
CA ASN A 94 -2.73 8.99 19.33
C ASN A 94 -1.77 9.58 18.30
N LEU A 95 -2.16 9.55 17.05
CA LEU A 95 -1.41 10.10 15.94
C LEU A 95 -1.98 11.47 15.59
N ALA A 96 -1.16 12.51 15.64
CA ALA A 96 -1.58 13.85 15.23
C ALA A 96 -1.94 13.85 13.74
N LEU A 97 -3.02 14.55 13.41
CA LEU A 97 -3.32 14.87 12.02
C LEU A 97 -2.38 15.97 11.54
N ILE A 98 -2.13 16.00 10.25
CA ILE A 98 -1.34 17.02 9.58
C ILE A 98 -2.23 17.86 8.67
N ASP A 99 -1.89 19.13 8.52
CA ASP A 99 -2.57 20.00 7.57
C ASP A 99 -1.94 19.83 6.19
N MET A 100 -2.71 19.31 5.24
CA MET A 100 -2.31 19.13 3.85
C MET A 100 -3.37 19.69 2.91
N GLU A 101 -2.95 20.32 1.83
CA GLU A 101 -3.83 20.63 0.71
C GLU A 101 -4.20 19.33 -0.02
N ASP A 102 -5.50 19.10 -0.17
CA ASP A 102 -6.00 17.99 -0.99
C ASP A 102 -5.81 18.31 -2.48
N LYS A 103 -4.67 17.93 -3.04
CA LYS A 103 -4.45 17.99 -4.48
C LYS A 103 -5.08 16.76 -5.11
N GLU A 104 -6.18 16.95 -5.81
CA GLU A 104 -6.82 15.86 -6.55
C GLU A 104 -5.85 15.30 -7.62
N HIS A 105 -5.34 14.12 -7.35
CA HIS A 105 -4.63 13.34 -8.35
C HIS A 105 -5.64 12.54 -9.17
N LYS A 106 -5.81 12.91 -10.44
CA LYS A 106 -6.63 12.11 -11.37
C LYS A 106 -5.86 10.84 -11.71
N VAL A 107 -6.49 9.71 -11.45
CA VAL A 107 -5.97 8.42 -11.93
C VAL A 107 -6.12 8.40 -13.44
N PRO A 108 -5.02 8.28 -14.22
CA PRO A 108 -5.13 8.24 -15.67
C PRO A 108 -5.82 6.95 -16.12
N GLU A 109 -6.63 7.04 -17.16
CA GLU A 109 -7.15 5.86 -17.86
C GLU A 109 -6.05 5.33 -18.78
N LEU A 110 -5.41 4.23 -18.36
CA LEU A 110 -4.33 3.59 -19.12
C LEU A 110 -4.83 2.29 -19.75
N THR A 111 -4.45 2.09 -21.02
CA THR A 111 -4.64 0.83 -21.72
C THR A 111 -3.31 0.10 -21.78
N PHE A 112 -3.25 -1.10 -21.23
CA PHE A 112 -2.04 -1.91 -21.22
C PHE A 112 -2.12 -3.02 -22.26
N PRO A 113 -1.07 -3.24 -23.07
CA PRO A 113 -1.03 -4.32 -24.06
C PRO A 113 -0.84 -5.71 -23.42
N VAL A 114 -0.40 -5.75 -22.17
CA VAL A 114 -0.12 -7.00 -21.44
C VAL A 114 -0.74 -6.93 -20.05
N LYS A 115 -1.38 -8.03 -19.64
CA LYS A 115 -1.83 -8.28 -18.27
C LYS A 115 -1.14 -9.54 -17.76
N VAL A 116 -0.54 -9.48 -16.58
CA VAL A 116 -0.01 -10.63 -15.87
C VAL A 116 -0.75 -10.77 -14.55
N GLU A 117 -1.19 -11.98 -14.25
CA GLU A 117 -1.86 -12.32 -13.00
C GLU A 117 -1.13 -13.50 -12.36
N THR A 118 -0.67 -13.35 -11.12
CA THR A 118 0.13 -14.36 -10.42
C THR A 118 -0.02 -14.21 -8.91
N LEU A 119 0.45 -15.20 -8.16
CA LEU A 119 0.47 -15.14 -6.70
C LEU A 119 1.55 -14.16 -6.23
N SER A 120 1.21 -13.29 -5.28
CA SER A 120 2.09 -12.21 -4.81
C SER A 120 3.45 -12.70 -4.31
N TYR A 121 3.50 -13.86 -3.66
CA TYR A 121 4.76 -14.42 -3.14
C TYR A 121 5.75 -14.75 -4.27
N ARG A 122 5.30 -15.16 -5.47
CA ARG A 122 6.18 -15.48 -6.61
C ARG A 122 6.91 -14.22 -7.11
N ILE A 123 6.22 -13.10 -7.14
CA ILE A 123 6.82 -11.81 -7.51
C ILE A 123 7.76 -11.31 -6.41
N ASP A 124 7.34 -11.47 -5.14
CA ASP A 124 8.15 -11.05 -4.00
C ASP A 124 9.49 -11.80 -3.94
N GLU A 125 9.49 -13.13 -4.08
CA GLU A 125 10.69 -13.95 -4.17
C GLU A 125 11.58 -13.56 -5.36
N ALA A 126 10.98 -13.39 -6.55
CA ALA A 126 11.74 -13.01 -7.74
C ALA A 126 12.40 -11.63 -7.59
N ILE A 127 11.73 -10.66 -6.96
CA ILE A 127 12.31 -9.33 -6.70
C ILE A 127 13.44 -9.44 -5.66
N GLN A 128 13.29 -10.24 -4.60
CA GLN A 128 14.34 -10.46 -3.61
C GLN A 128 15.58 -11.09 -4.23
N ASP A 129 15.42 -12.03 -5.17
CA ASP A 129 16.55 -12.61 -5.91
C ASP A 129 17.28 -11.53 -6.74
N MET A 130 16.53 -10.62 -7.38
CA MET A 130 17.12 -9.55 -8.19
C MET A 130 17.83 -8.51 -7.34
N ASP A 131 17.34 -8.20 -6.15
CA ASP A 131 17.94 -7.24 -5.21
C ASP A 131 19.37 -7.62 -4.78
N VAL A 132 19.73 -8.90 -4.89
CA VAL A 132 21.10 -9.38 -4.68
C VAL A 132 22.09 -8.87 -5.74
N VAL A 133 21.56 -8.53 -6.93
CA VAL A 133 22.38 -8.16 -8.10
C VAL A 133 22.33 -6.68 -8.40
N SER A 134 21.14 -6.05 -8.29
CA SER A 134 20.93 -4.66 -8.70
C SER A 134 19.75 -4.02 -7.98
N GLU A 135 19.81 -2.70 -7.77
CA GLU A 135 18.68 -1.90 -7.26
C GLU A 135 17.57 -1.71 -8.30
N SER A 136 17.80 -2.12 -9.54
CA SER A 136 16.84 -2.01 -10.63
C SER A 136 16.45 -3.38 -11.15
N VAL A 137 15.15 -3.56 -11.44
CA VAL A 137 14.58 -4.80 -11.96
C VAL A 137 13.81 -4.52 -13.25
N ALA A 138 13.93 -5.43 -14.22
CA ALA A 138 13.16 -5.44 -15.46
C ALA A 138 12.12 -6.56 -15.43
N PHE A 139 10.89 -6.25 -15.83
CA PHE A 139 9.82 -7.22 -16.06
C PHE A 139 9.65 -7.41 -17.56
N VAL A 140 9.91 -8.62 -18.06
CA VAL A 140 9.83 -8.96 -19.48
C VAL A 140 8.72 -9.98 -19.70
N ALA A 141 7.59 -9.54 -20.22
CA ALA A 141 6.47 -10.40 -20.52
C ALA A 141 6.63 -11.03 -21.91
N MET A 142 6.56 -12.36 -21.98
CA MET A 142 6.52 -13.15 -23.20
C MET A 142 5.21 -13.93 -23.28
N LYS A 143 4.95 -14.60 -24.41
CA LYS A 143 3.68 -15.28 -24.66
C LYS A 143 3.24 -16.24 -23.54
N ASN A 144 4.19 -16.96 -22.94
CA ASN A 144 3.89 -18.00 -21.96
C ASN A 144 4.71 -17.88 -20.67
N SER A 145 5.37 -16.75 -20.43
CA SER A 145 6.18 -16.55 -19.22
C SER A 145 6.39 -15.07 -18.94
N LEU A 146 6.54 -14.76 -17.67
CA LEU A 146 7.08 -13.49 -17.18
C LEU A 146 8.50 -13.74 -16.69
N PHE A 147 9.44 -12.96 -17.19
CA PHE A 147 10.81 -12.93 -16.66
C PHE A 147 10.98 -11.71 -15.77
N VAL A 148 11.64 -11.93 -14.66
CA VAL A 148 12.13 -10.88 -13.76
C VAL A 148 13.63 -10.91 -13.85
N GLU A 149 14.24 -9.81 -14.25
CA GLU A 149 15.67 -9.75 -14.59
C GLU A 149 16.35 -8.57 -13.91
N ALA A 150 17.60 -8.77 -13.50
CA ALA A 150 18.46 -7.70 -13.01
C ALA A 150 19.86 -7.86 -13.57
N GLU A 151 20.52 -6.76 -13.86
CA GLU A 151 21.88 -6.72 -14.38
C GLU A 151 22.67 -5.62 -13.67
N SER A 152 23.92 -5.92 -13.40
CA SER A 152 24.93 -4.98 -12.93
C SER A 152 26.17 -5.09 -13.79
N ASN A 153 27.23 -4.34 -13.49
CA ASN A 153 28.46 -4.36 -14.27
C ASN A 153 29.18 -5.73 -14.32
N LEU A 154 28.94 -6.59 -13.34
CA LEU A 154 29.67 -7.85 -13.18
C LEU A 154 28.75 -9.08 -13.02
N ASN A 155 27.48 -8.86 -12.67
CA ASN A 155 26.55 -9.94 -12.33
C ASN A 155 25.21 -9.71 -13.01
N ASP A 156 24.55 -10.81 -13.33
CA ASP A 156 23.16 -10.82 -13.79
C ASP A 156 22.36 -11.89 -13.04
N ALA A 157 21.06 -11.70 -12.97
CA ALA A 157 20.11 -12.67 -12.46
C ALA A 157 18.82 -12.64 -13.28
N ARG A 158 18.19 -13.82 -13.40
CA ARG A 158 16.93 -13.96 -14.12
C ARG A 158 16.07 -15.04 -13.48
N THR A 159 14.85 -14.71 -13.18
CA THR A 159 13.82 -15.66 -12.73
C THR A 159 12.73 -15.77 -13.77
N GLU A 160 12.39 -16.98 -14.19
CA GLU A 160 11.27 -17.27 -15.08
C GLU A 160 10.05 -17.71 -14.29
N LEU A 161 8.95 -17.02 -14.48
CA LEU A 161 7.63 -17.38 -13.98
C LEU A 161 6.79 -17.87 -15.16
N PRO A 162 6.68 -19.21 -15.37
CA PRO A 162 5.90 -19.76 -16.47
C PRO A 162 4.43 -19.48 -16.26
N ALA A 163 3.69 -19.27 -17.38
CA ALA A 163 2.25 -19.25 -17.34
C ALA A 163 1.73 -20.64 -16.98
N ASP A 164 0.88 -20.73 -15.95
CA ASP A 164 0.14 -21.94 -15.68
C ASP A 164 -0.81 -22.18 -16.86
N GLY A 165 -0.69 -23.34 -17.52
CA GLY A 165 -1.29 -23.64 -18.84
C GLY A 165 -2.82 -23.81 -18.86
N GLU A 166 -3.55 -22.87 -18.23
CA GLU A 166 -5.02 -22.75 -18.36
C GLU A 166 -5.37 -21.28 -18.60
N THR A 167 -5.50 -20.94 -19.87
CA THR A 167 -6.30 -19.81 -20.35
C THR A 167 -7.13 -20.25 -21.53
#